data_0c3a117499440b0577308566ea19f08a
#
_entry.id   0c3a117499440b0577308566ea19f08a
#
_cell.length_a   1.000
_cell.length_b   1.000
_cell.length_c   1.000
_cell.angle_alpha   90.00
_cell.angle_beta   90.00
_cell.angle_gamma   90.00
#
_symmetry.space_group_name_H-M   'P 1'
#
loop_
_entity.id
_entity.type
_entity.pdbx_description
1 polymer ?
#
loop_
_entity_poly.entity_id
_entity_poly.type
_entity_poly.pdbx_seq_one_letter_code
_entity_poly.pdbx_strand_id
1 'polypeptide(L)'
;YLGDDAVTKGVRMKISSWTRHDHNIMPPAAKTTGNYANSTLAKMEALNAGYDEAIMLNGAGLVSECSGENIFVAKGDVILTPPTSSGALPGITQHTVMTLAADHGIDIQVGDLARSDLYTADEIFVVGTAAEVSAVNSVDDRPVPCPGPATKVLADAYADLVRGRNETYRAWNELAS
;
A
#
# COMPACT_ATOMS: atom_id res chain seq x y z
N TYR A 1 5.58 10.95 -5.42
CA TYR A 1 6.08 11.08 -4.03
C TYR A 1 4.93 11.52 -3.15
N LEU A 2 4.72 10.83 -2.02
CA LEU A 2 3.69 11.17 -1.03
C LEU A 2 4.18 12.22 -0.01
N GLY A 3 5.45 12.62 -0.09
CA GLY A 3 6.08 13.61 0.77
C GLY A 3 6.69 13.02 2.04
N ASP A 4 7.67 13.74 2.61
CA ASP A 4 8.46 13.27 3.76
C ASP A 4 7.62 13.11 5.05
N ASP A 5 6.47 13.78 5.11
CA ASP A 5 5.56 13.74 6.27
C ASP A 5 4.51 12.61 6.19
N ALA A 6 4.47 11.83 5.11
CA ALA A 6 3.42 10.83 4.88
C ALA A 6 3.36 9.73 5.95
N VAL A 7 4.48 9.43 6.62
CA VAL A 7 4.51 8.47 7.74
C VAL A 7 3.78 9.04 8.97
N THR A 8 3.92 10.33 9.24
CA THR A 8 3.43 10.96 10.48
C THR A 8 2.08 11.64 10.31
N LYS A 9 1.89 12.37 9.22
CA LYS A 9 0.64 13.09 8.93
C LYS A 9 -0.39 12.21 8.23
N GLY A 10 0.09 11.16 7.54
CA GLY A 10 -0.72 10.29 6.71
C GLY A 10 -1.20 10.96 5.43
N VAL A 11 -1.67 10.16 4.50
CA VAL A 11 -2.20 10.57 3.19
C VAL A 11 -3.71 10.42 3.15
N ARG A 12 -4.37 11.32 2.41
CA ARG A 12 -5.81 11.28 2.15
C ARG A 12 -6.04 10.47 0.88
N MET A 13 -6.86 9.44 0.97
CA MET A 13 -7.10 8.55 -0.15
C MET A 13 -8.53 8.61 -0.65
N LYS A 14 -8.70 8.45 -1.95
CA LYS A 14 -9.99 8.34 -2.62
C LYS A 14 -10.14 6.96 -3.24
N ILE A 15 -11.29 6.31 -3.05
CA ILE A 15 -11.62 5.15 -3.87
C ILE A 15 -12.01 5.67 -5.26
N SER A 16 -11.22 5.29 -6.27
CA SER A 16 -11.41 5.73 -7.64
C SER A 16 -12.67 5.13 -8.27
N SER A 17 -13.27 5.86 -9.19
CA SER A 17 -14.30 5.33 -10.09
C SER A 17 -13.73 4.41 -11.18
N TRP A 18 -12.42 4.51 -11.46
CA TRP A 18 -11.73 3.63 -12.40
C TRP A 18 -11.47 2.27 -11.78
N THR A 19 -11.94 1.22 -12.48
CA THR A 19 -11.70 -0.16 -12.08
C THR A 19 -10.29 -0.59 -12.49
N ARG A 20 -9.61 -1.33 -11.61
CA ARG A 20 -8.34 -1.99 -11.94
C ARG A 20 -8.57 -2.95 -13.10
N HIS A 21 -7.72 -2.90 -14.12
CA HIS A 21 -7.84 -3.76 -15.29
C HIS A 21 -7.72 -5.25 -14.92
N ASP A 22 -8.48 -6.08 -15.62
CA ASP A 22 -8.52 -7.52 -15.40
C ASP A 22 -7.29 -8.23 -15.95
N HIS A 23 -6.94 -9.37 -15.35
CA HIS A 23 -5.83 -10.23 -15.75
C HIS A 23 -5.91 -10.68 -17.21
N ASN A 24 -7.13 -10.80 -17.74
CA ASN A 24 -7.38 -11.23 -19.12
C ASN A 24 -7.38 -10.05 -20.12
N ILE A 25 -7.17 -8.83 -19.64
CA ILE A 25 -6.97 -7.61 -20.47
C ILE A 25 -5.47 -7.35 -20.59
N MET A 26 -4.82 -7.13 -19.45
CA MET A 26 -3.36 -6.99 -19.32
C MET A 26 -2.96 -7.57 -17.95
N PRO A 27 -1.85 -8.34 -17.84
CA PRO A 27 -1.47 -8.94 -16.58
C PRO A 27 -1.07 -7.86 -15.55
N PRO A 28 -1.83 -7.65 -14.45
CA PRO A 28 -1.50 -6.63 -13.46
C PRO A 28 -0.16 -6.88 -12.76
N ALA A 29 0.25 -8.16 -12.67
CA ALA A 29 1.53 -8.55 -12.10
C ALA A 29 2.74 -8.14 -12.95
N ALA A 30 2.53 -7.74 -14.20
CA ALA A 30 3.61 -7.23 -15.06
C ALA A 30 3.79 -5.73 -14.81
N LYS A 31 4.97 -5.34 -14.31
CA LYS A 31 5.32 -3.91 -14.09
C LYS A 31 5.69 -3.25 -15.42
N THR A 32 4.72 -3.15 -16.33
CA THR A 32 4.90 -2.55 -17.65
C THR A 32 4.33 -1.14 -17.72
N THR A 33 4.93 -0.26 -18.51
CA THR A 33 4.49 1.14 -18.64
C THR A 33 3.01 1.24 -19.08
N GLY A 34 2.55 0.34 -19.95
CA GLY A 34 1.17 0.33 -20.43
C GLY A 34 0.13 0.13 -19.33
N ASN A 35 0.43 -0.65 -18.30
CA ASN A 35 -0.47 -0.88 -17.16
C ASN A 35 -0.70 0.40 -16.36
N TYR A 36 0.28 1.30 -16.32
CA TYR A 36 0.18 2.56 -15.57
C TYR A 36 -0.76 3.59 -16.21
N ALA A 37 -1.24 3.39 -17.43
CA ALA A 37 -2.31 4.24 -17.98
C ALA A 37 -3.57 4.18 -17.11
N ASN A 38 -3.97 2.98 -16.65
CA ASN A 38 -5.10 2.78 -15.75
C ASN A 38 -4.85 3.43 -14.37
N SER A 39 -3.67 3.23 -13.80
CA SER A 39 -3.25 3.86 -12.54
C SER A 39 -3.24 5.38 -12.62
N THR A 40 -2.74 5.94 -13.73
CA THR A 40 -2.69 7.40 -13.95
C THR A 40 -4.09 8.02 -13.99
N LEU A 41 -5.06 7.37 -14.63
CA LEU A 41 -6.44 7.84 -14.64
C LEU A 41 -7.02 7.90 -13.22
N ALA A 42 -6.81 6.87 -12.43
CA ALA A 42 -7.25 6.83 -11.03
C ALA A 42 -6.55 7.90 -10.18
N LYS A 43 -5.22 8.04 -10.32
CA LYS A 43 -4.43 9.05 -9.61
C LYS A 43 -4.91 10.47 -9.93
N MET A 44 -5.10 10.78 -11.21
CA MET A 44 -5.55 12.11 -11.63
C MET A 44 -6.97 12.42 -11.14
N GLU A 45 -7.85 11.43 -11.09
CA GLU A 45 -9.18 11.59 -10.48
C GLU A 45 -9.06 11.98 -9.00
N ALA A 46 -8.22 11.27 -8.23
CA ALA A 46 -8.01 11.56 -6.82
C ALA A 46 -7.42 12.97 -6.61
N LEU A 47 -6.36 13.31 -7.34
CA LEU A 47 -5.72 14.62 -7.25
C LEU A 47 -6.69 15.78 -7.60
N ASN A 48 -7.49 15.64 -8.67
CA ASN A 48 -8.48 16.62 -9.07
C ASN A 48 -9.60 16.79 -8.03
N ALA A 49 -9.86 15.77 -7.23
CA ALA A 49 -10.82 15.80 -6.12
C ALA A 49 -10.19 16.26 -4.79
N GLY A 50 -8.89 16.62 -4.77
CA GLY A 50 -8.19 17.15 -3.59
C GLY A 50 -7.67 16.08 -2.63
N TYR A 51 -7.50 14.84 -3.10
CA TYR A 51 -6.88 13.75 -2.36
C TYR A 51 -5.43 13.54 -2.81
N ASP A 52 -4.66 12.81 -2.01
CA ASP A 52 -3.24 12.58 -2.29
C ASP A 52 -3.01 11.34 -3.15
N GLU A 53 -3.88 10.31 -3.02
CA GLU A 53 -3.72 9.02 -3.71
C GLU A 53 -5.07 8.35 -3.98
N ALA A 54 -5.09 7.42 -4.94
CA ALA A 54 -6.25 6.62 -5.32
C ALA A 54 -6.14 5.18 -4.84
N ILE A 55 -7.22 4.65 -4.27
CA ILE A 55 -7.42 3.21 -4.06
C ILE A 55 -8.24 2.68 -5.25
N MET A 56 -7.82 1.59 -5.84
CA MET A 56 -8.51 0.96 -6.96
C MET A 56 -9.20 -0.33 -6.54
N LEU A 57 -10.43 -0.51 -6.99
CA LEU A 57 -11.17 -1.76 -6.86
C LEU A 57 -11.10 -2.55 -8.16
N ASN A 58 -11.15 -3.87 -8.08
CA ASN A 58 -11.26 -4.74 -9.26
C ASN A 58 -12.71 -4.86 -9.76
N GLY A 59 -12.93 -5.62 -10.83
CA GLY A 59 -14.25 -5.83 -11.42
C GLY A 59 -15.27 -6.53 -10.51
N ALA A 60 -14.82 -7.20 -9.45
CA ALA A 60 -15.68 -7.79 -8.42
C ALA A 60 -16.00 -6.81 -7.26
N GLY A 61 -15.46 -5.59 -7.29
CA GLY A 61 -15.64 -4.59 -6.24
C GLY A 61 -14.74 -4.79 -5.02
N LEU A 62 -13.76 -5.68 -5.11
CA LEU A 62 -12.76 -5.91 -4.07
C LEU A 62 -11.59 -4.95 -4.24
N VAL A 63 -10.95 -4.60 -3.13
CA VAL A 63 -9.74 -3.76 -3.14
C VAL A 63 -8.62 -4.49 -3.88
N SER A 64 -7.99 -3.81 -4.81
CA SER A 64 -6.82 -4.29 -5.54
C SER A 64 -5.54 -3.73 -4.92
N GLU A 65 -5.22 -2.52 -5.26
CA GLU A 65 -4.07 -1.77 -4.77
C GLU A 65 -4.31 -0.27 -4.95
N CYS A 66 -3.33 0.57 -4.66
CA CYS A 66 -3.36 1.99 -5.00
C CYS A 66 -2.87 2.24 -6.43
N SER A 67 -2.75 3.50 -6.84
CA SER A 67 -2.27 3.80 -8.20
C SER A 67 -0.80 3.40 -8.41
N GLY A 68 0.01 3.40 -7.36
CA GLY A 68 1.43 3.04 -7.39
C GLY A 68 1.96 2.30 -6.17
N GLU A 69 1.10 1.95 -5.21
CA GLU A 69 1.44 1.32 -3.94
C GLU A 69 0.57 0.10 -3.65
N ASN A 70 1.11 -0.86 -2.89
CA ASN A 70 0.32 -1.91 -2.26
C ASN A 70 -0.31 -1.37 -0.97
N ILE A 71 -1.50 -1.86 -0.62
CA ILE A 71 -2.26 -1.42 0.54
C ILE A 71 -2.35 -2.51 1.61
N PHE A 72 -2.32 -2.09 2.86
CA PHE A 72 -2.49 -2.93 4.06
C PHE A 72 -3.58 -2.33 4.95
N VAL A 73 -4.46 -3.17 5.45
CA VAL A 73 -5.63 -2.78 6.25
C VAL A 73 -5.65 -3.60 7.53
N ALA A 74 -5.51 -2.95 8.67
CA ALA A 74 -5.60 -3.59 9.98
C ALA A 74 -7.05 -3.62 10.46
N LYS A 75 -7.45 -4.77 11.01
CA LYS A 75 -8.75 -4.98 11.63
C LYS A 75 -8.62 -5.97 12.79
N GLY A 76 -8.77 -5.48 14.01
CA GLY A 76 -8.40 -6.25 15.20
C GLY A 76 -6.91 -6.58 15.21
N ASP A 77 -6.59 -7.84 15.45
CA ASP A 77 -5.22 -8.31 15.58
C ASP A 77 -4.57 -8.74 14.25
N VAL A 78 -5.28 -8.59 13.12
CA VAL A 78 -4.82 -9.05 11.81
C VAL A 78 -4.71 -7.87 10.84
N ILE A 79 -3.64 -7.87 10.05
CA ILE A 79 -3.48 -6.96 8.91
C ILE A 79 -3.67 -7.76 7.63
N LEU A 80 -4.53 -7.28 6.75
CA LEU A 80 -4.77 -7.87 5.44
C LEU A 80 -4.14 -7.04 4.33
N THR A 81 -3.63 -7.73 3.30
CA THR A 81 -3.21 -7.13 2.03
C THR A 81 -3.84 -7.92 0.88
N PRO A 82 -4.35 -7.26 -0.17
CA PRO A 82 -4.99 -7.94 -1.28
C PRO A 82 -4.07 -8.92 -2.01
N PRO A 83 -4.61 -10.07 -2.46
CA PRO A 83 -3.87 -11.01 -3.27
C PRO A 83 -3.61 -10.48 -4.69
N THR A 84 -2.63 -11.05 -5.37
CA THR A 84 -2.38 -10.75 -6.80
C THR A 84 -3.59 -11.11 -7.68
N SER A 85 -4.41 -12.08 -7.30
CA SER A 85 -5.67 -12.43 -7.97
C SER A 85 -6.69 -11.28 -7.96
N SER A 86 -6.60 -10.35 -7.01
CA SER A 86 -7.42 -9.14 -6.97
C SER A 86 -6.88 -8.00 -7.86
N GLY A 87 -5.79 -8.24 -8.61
CA GLY A 87 -5.19 -7.27 -9.52
C GLY A 87 -4.02 -6.49 -8.93
N ALA A 88 -3.54 -6.85 -7.75
CA ALA A 88 -2.38 -6.22 -7.14
C ALA A 88 -1.06 -6.66 -7.80
N LEU A 89 -0.12 -5.74 -7.93
CA LEU A 89 1.25 -6.05 -8.28
C LEU A 89 1.94 -6.78 -7.12
N PRO A 90 2.67 -7.89 -7.34
CA PRO A 90 3.54 -8.48 -6.31
C PRO A 90 4.73 -7.54 -6.05
N GLY A 91 4.55 -6.60 -5.12
CA GLY A 91 5.52 -5.53 -4.85
C GLY A 91 6.72 -6.03 -4.05
N ILE A 92 7.93 -5.57 -4.42
CA ILE A 92 9.16 -5.89 -3.66
C ILE A 92 9.05 -5.28 -2.25
N THR A 93 8.60 -4.02 -2.14
CA THR A 93 8.39 -3.37 -0.84
C THR A 93 7.32 -4.08 -0.02
N GLN A 94 6.23 -4.57 -0.66
CA GLN A 94 5.22 -5.38 0.01
C GLN A 94 5.84 -6.63 0.65
N HIS A 95 6.62 -7.38 -0.12
CA HIS A 95 7.31 -8.58 0.38
C HIS A 95 8.27 -8.26 1.53
N THR A 96 9.06 -7.20 1.39
CA THR A 96 9.98 -6.72 2.43
C THR A 96 9.25 -6.39 3.72
N VAL A 97 8.16 -5.62 3.64
CA VAL A 97 7.36 -5.23 4.81
C VAL A 97 6.71 -6.44 5.48
N MET A 98 6.21 -7.41 4.71
CA MET A 98 5.66 -8.65 5.27
C MET A 98 6.73 -9.47 5.99
N THR A 99 7.97 -9.49 5.49
CA THR A 99 9.09 -10.15 6.17
C THR A 99 9.44 -9.46 7.48
N LEU A 100 9.55 -8.13 7.46
CA LEU A 100 9.81 -7.35 8.68
C LEU A 100 8.68 -7.48 9.71
N ALA A 101 7.43 -7.54 9.25
CA ALA A 101 6.27 -7.75 10.13
C ALA A 101 6.38 -9.08 10.91
N ALA A 102 6.77 -10.17 10.22
CA ALA A 102 6.97 -11.47 10.87
C ALA A 102 8.06 -11.40 11.95
N ASP A 103 9.17 -10.69 11.71
CA ASP A 103 10.23 -10.48 12.70
C ASP A 103 9.75 -9.72 13.94
N HIS A 104 8.77 -8.84 13.78
CA HIS A 104 8.19 -8.04 14.85
C HIS A 104 6.93 -8.67 15.47
N GLY A 105 6.56 -9.90 15.07
CA GLY A 105 5.38 -10.59 15.57
C GLY A 105 4.05 -9.95 15.14
N ILE A 106 4.06 -9.20 14.04
CA ILE A 106 2.86 -8.59 13.44
C ILE A 106 2.27 -9.56 12.41
N ASP A 107 1.03 -9.99 12.61
CA ASP A 107 0.36 -10.93 11.70
C ASP A 107 -0.19 -10.20 10.47
N ILE A 108 0.43 -10.45 9.32
CA ILE A 108 -0.03 -9.98 8.02
C ILE A 108 -0.45 -11.17 7.17
N GLN A 109 -1.69 -11.14 6.72
CA GLN A 109 -2.27 -12.19 5.88
C GLN A 109 -2.64 -11.64 4.50
N VAL A 110 -2.52 -12.48 3.49
CA VAL A 110 -3.02 -12.17 2.13
C VAL A 110 -4.49 -12.59 2.07
N GLY A 111 -5.38 -11.64 1.80
CA GLY A 111 -6.81 -11.88 1.78
C GLY A 111 -7.59 -10.79 1.07
N ASP A 112 -8.80 -11.13 0.63
CA ASP A 112 -9.69 -10.18 -0.02
C ASP A 112 -10.18 -9.13 0.97
N LEU A 113 -10.29 -7.89 0.49
CA LEU A 113 -10.79 -6.73 1.20
C LEU A 113 -11.95 -6.13 0.42
N ALA A 114 -13.07 -5.92 1.09
CA ALA A 114 -14.19 -5.18 0.52
C ALA A 114 -14.00 -3.66 0.74
N ARG A 115 -14.73 -2.86 -0.04
CA ARG A 115 -14.78 -1.40 0.16
C ARG A 115 -15.11 -1.02 1.61
N SER A 116 -16.03 -1.75 2.25
CA SER A 116 -16.45 -1.48 3.64
C SER A 116 -15.33 -1.68 4.66
N ASP A 117 -14.36 -2.56 4.38
CA ASP A 117 -13.23 -2.80 5.28
C ASP A 117 -12.33 -1.57 5.40
N LEU A 118 -12.20 -0.80 4.31
CA LEU A 118 -11.48 0.46 4.31
C LEU A 118 -12.11 1.51 5.24
N TYR A 119 -13.45 1.50 5.38
CA TYR A 119 -14.18 2.49 6.19
C TYR A 119 -14.25 2.12 7.67
N THR A 120 -13.96 0.86 8.00
CA THR A 120 -14.03 0.33 9.37
C THR A 120 -12.67 -0.17 9.87
N ALA A 121 -11.60 0.22 9.16
CA ALA A 121 -10.25 -0.16 9.50
C ALA A 121 -9.77 0.53 10.80
N ASP A 122 -9.01 -0.19 11.60
CA ASP A 122 -8.33 0.36 12.77
C ASP A 122 -7.05 1.10 12.37
N GLU A 123 -6.46 0.71 11.23
CA GLU A 123 -5.26 1.30 10.67
C GLU A 123 -5.18 0.96 9.17
N ILE A 124 -4.70 1.90 8.35
CA ILE A 124 -4.37 1.65 6.94
C ILE A 124 -2.99 2.24 6.66
N PHE A 125 -2.17 1.51 5.93
CA PHE A 125 -0.92 2.03 5.39
C PHE A 125 -0.68 1.49 3.98
N VAL A 126 0.17 2.18 3.24
CA VAL A 126 0.56 1.83 1.87
C VAL A 126 2.06 1.71 1.76
N VAL A 127 2.52 0.88 0.85
CA VAL A 127 3.94 0.63 0.66
C VAL A 127 4.33 0.63 -0.81
N GLY A 128 5.49 1.18 -1.09
CA GLY A 128 6.07 1.22 -2.43
C GLY A 128 7.48 1.77 -2.38
N THR A 129 8.25 1.65 -3.47
CA THR A 129 9.63 2.15 -3.52
C THR A 129 9.70 3.66 -3.24
N ALA A 130 8.77 4.44 -3.79
CA ALA A 130 8.74 5.89 -3.61
C ALA A 130 7.97 6.31 -2.35
N ALA A 131 6.99 5.53 -1.92
CA ALA A 131 6.18 5.80 -0.74
C ALA A 131 6.83 5.28 0.55
N GLU A 132 7.85 4.42 0.44
CA GLU A 132 8.38 3.65 1.56
C GLU A 132 7.23 2.95 2.32
N VAL A 133 7.00 3.29 3.59
CA VAL A 133 5.81 2.90 4.36
C VAL A 133 5.10 4.19 4.76
N SER A 134 3.93 4.42 4.21
CA SER A 134 3.17 5.66 4.44
C SER A 134 1.82 5.37 5.09
N ALA A 135 1.50 6.12 6.15
CA ALA A 135 0.22 6.00 6.84
C ALA A 135 -0.92 6.61 6.01
N VAL A 136 -2.13 6.12 6.20
CA VAL A 136 -3.36 6.68 5.62
C VAL A 136 -4.19 7.31 6.74
N ASN A 137 -4.57 8.58 6.59
CA ASN A 137 -5.35 9.29 7.59
C ASN A 137 -6.86 9.38 7.26
N SER A 138 -7.22 9.16 6.01
CA SER A 138 -8.64 9.13 5.61
C SER A 138 -8.86 8.41 4.28
N VAL A 139 -10.04 7.82 4.13
CA VAL A 139 -10.54 7.25 2.87
C VAL A 139 -11.91 7.83 2.56
N ASP A 140 -12.08 8.48 1.40
CA ASP A 140 -13.33 9.17 1.01
C ASP A 140 -13.85 10.09 2.14
N ASP A 141 -12.95 10.90 2.70
CA ASP A 141 -13.16 11.82 3.83
C ASP A 141 -13.56 11.15 5.16
N ARG A 142 -13.55 9.82 5.25
CA ARG A 142 -13.74 9.10 6.51
C ARG A 142 -12.39 8.96 7.21
N PRO A 143 -12.26 9.45 8.45
CA PRO A 143 -10.99 9.40 9.15
C PRO A 143 -10.58 7.96 9.48
N VAL A 144 -9.29 7.70 9.38
CA VAL A 144 -8.63 6.45 9.83
C VAL A 144 -7.61 6.84 10.90
N PRO A 145 -7.52 6.08 12.03
CA PRO A 145 -6.49 6.33 13.04
C PRO A 145 -5.09 6.32 12.41
N CYS A 146 -4.32 7.40 12.62
CA CYS A 146 -3.08 7.65 11.89
C CYS A 146 -2.03 8.41 12.73
N PRO A 147 -0.75 8.01 12.70
CA PRO A 147 -0.29 6.70 12.27
C PRO A 147 -0.65 5.64 13.31
N GLY A 148 -1.04 4.45 12.85
CA GLY A 148 -1.30 3.33 13.73
C GLY A 148 -0.03 2.66 14.26
N PRO A 149 -0.15 1.73 15.21
CA PRO A 149 1.00 1.09 15.86
C PRO A 149 1.83 0.25 14.89
N ALA A 150 1.20 -0.50 13.99
CA ALA A 150 1.92 -1.33 13.02
C ALA A 150 2.66 -0.46 12.00
N THR A 151 2.03 0.61 11.49
CA THR A 151 2.69 1.55 10.57
C THR A 151 3.97 2.11 11.16
N LYS A 152 3.95 2.53 12.43
CA LYS A 152 5.14 3.09 13.11
C LYS A 152 6.29 2.09 13.16
N VAL A 153 6.01 0.88 13.64
CA VAL A 153 7.01 -0.19 13.75
C VAL A 153 7.59 -0.54 12.38
N LEU A 154 6.72 -0.71 11.38
CA LEU A 154 7.14 -1.15 10.06
C LEU A 154 7.83 -0.03 9.27
N ALA A 155 7.44 1.24 9.45
CA ALA A 155 8.13 2.38 8.85
C ALA A 155 9.56 2.51 9.38
N ASP A 156 9.75 2.42 10.69
CA ASP A 156 11.07 2.48 11.31
C ASP A 156 11.95 1.29 10.87
N ALA A 157 11.41 0.07 10.91
CA ALA A 157 12.12 -1.13 10.49
C ALA A 157 12.52 -1.08 9.01
N TYR A 158 11.62 -0.61 8.14
CA TYR A 158 11.89 -0.45 6.72
C TYR A 158 12.95 0.64 6.47
N ALA A 159 12.84 1.78 7.16
CA ALA A 159 13.82 2.86 7.07
C ALA A 159 15.22 2.42 7.50
N ASP A 160 15.33 1.59 8.55
CA ASP A 160 16.60 1.03 8.99
C ASP A 160 17.16 0.01 7.98
N LEU A 161 16.30 -0.81 7.39
CA LEU A 161 16.70 -1.77 6.36
C LEU A 161 17.28 -1.07 5.14
N VAL A 162 16.55 -0.14 4.51
CA VAL A 162 16.98 0.50 3.25
C VAL A 162 18.17 1.44 3.43
N ARG A 163 18.47 1.83 4.67
CA ARG A 163 19.65 2.63 5.02
C ARG A 163 20.83 1.81 5.53
N GLY A 164 20.74 0.46 5.41
CA GLY A 164 21.82 -0.47 5.77
C GLY A 164 22.09 -0.58 7.27
N ARG A 165 21.12 -0.18 8.12
CA ARG A 165 21.25 -0.26 9.59
C ARG A 165 20.72 -1.59 10.15
N ASN A 166 20.02 -2.39 9.35
CA ASN A 166 19.54 -3.70 9.75
C ASN A 166 20.55 -4.79 9.37
N GLU A 167 21.29 -5.30 10.35
CA GLU A 167 22.36 -6.28 10.14
C GLU A 167 21.83 -7.65 9.65
N THR A 168 20.61 -8.05 10.03
CA THR A 168 19.99 -9.32 9.62
C THR A 168 19.81 -9.38 8.11
N TYR A 169 19.43 -8.26 7.49
CA TYR A 169 19.15 -8.15 6.05
C TYR A 169 20.22 -7.34 5.30
N ARG A 170 21.40 -7.23 5.85
CA ARG A 170 22.50 -6.46 5.23
C ARG A 170 22.81 -6.91 3.80
N ALA A 171 22.66 -8.21 3.51
CA ALA A 171 22.88 -8.77 2.20
C ALA A 171 21.85 -8.31 1.13
N TRP A 172 20.75 -7.69 1.56
CA TRP A 172 19.76 -7.10 0.63
C TRP A 172 20.16 -5.73 0.13
N ASN A 173 21.18 -5.12 0.76
CA ASN A 173 21.70 -3.80 0.37
C ASN A 173 23.00 -3.96 -0.42
N GLU A 174 23.03 -3.49 -1.67
CA GLU A 174 24.27 -3.29 -2.41
C GLU A 174 24.82 -1.91 -2.05
N LEU A 175 26.06 -1.90 -1.54
CA LEU A 175 26.77 -0.64 -1.33
C LEU A 175 27.29 -0.16 -2.67
N ALA A 176 26.93 1.07 -3.07
CA ALA A 176 27.54 1.72 -4.21
C ALA A 176 29.06 1.88 -3.94
N SER A 177 29.86 1.31 -4.83
CA SER A 177 31.32 1.42 -4.81
C SER A 177 31.79 2.78 -5.34
#